data_d6cd97e97659a87ab0462f328c9d7972
#
_entry.id   d6cd97e97659a87ab0462f328c9d7972
#
_cell.length_a   1.000
_cell.length_b   1.000
_cell.length_c   1.000
_cell.angle_alpha   90.00
_cell.angle_beta   90.00
_cell.angle_gamma   90.00
#
_symmetry.space_group_name_H-M   'P 1'
#
loop_
_entity.id
_entity.type
_entity.pdbx_description
1 polymer ?
#
loop_
_entity_poly.entity_id
_entity_poly.type
_entity_poly.pdbx_seq_one_letter_code
_entity_poly.pdbx_strand_id
1 'polypeptide(L)'
;MVFGPSVAGQVASGDDMLMSILWRYTCVEILKVMLLTTLVLVVVVAFGATIKPVIQNQIDPLDVGKYAFFASVPMLQFALPFAAGFSATIVMHRMANDNEILAMSVAGIRYRRIFMPAACLGLLLTIIMFVLVNFVIPRFWGVLQEMVARDVTRIFTSTIDNGEALAIDGTQLFADDIIIPDEAPGTGADERLVLLGVAALESDGDGIVRSEFTARYATVDIYHRREDVLLKLALVDATIYRPEDGSMIFVPQAIPRAVSLRKDLTSGPKTRDLLELLEIRRNPNEYELVARAREDVRKRLQMFDLWTCLESEITDRNQILFDSTYKRERIELSGLEVRDGKLLGTPEMTLLQFEDEEAIRRASAESATIEIDPVVLGSPVTFTLAARSDDAVDLRGSGELETRWPARIRSLTHPCNARQDRSGTSNEDLIRESRTILAAEASYPEPLVRQFSRDLRMLELXVRNIGLEVIARIVHRSAQSMTGFLLLMLGAVLAVRYRSAMPLTVYLLAFLPSVIDLLMISGGEQMVKYGDPVPGTILAFSGNLLLLIVIVGVGWRLSRN
;
A
#
# COMPACT_ATOMS: atom_id res chain seq x y z
N MET A 1 -56.32 -62.70 -17.43
CA MET A 1 -54.91 -62.44 -17.68
C MET A 1 -54.46 -61.28 -16.78
N VAL A 2 -53.76 -61.56 -15.68
CA VAL A 2 -53.25 -60.55 -14.73
C VAL A 2 -51.84 -60.20 -15.17
N PHE A 3 -51.65 -59.00 -15.69
CA PHE A 3 -50.31 -58.49 -15.96
C PHE A 3 -49.69 -58.08 -14.62
N GLY A 4 -48.63 -58.79 -14.19
CA GLY A 4 -47.85 -58.44 -13.02
C GLY A 4 -47.06 -57.16 -13.25
N PRO A 5 -46.70 -56.39 -12.19
CA PRO A 5 -45.95 -55.14 -12.32
C PRO A 5 -44.56 -55.40 -12.94
N SER A 6 -44.16 -54.50 -13.84
CA SER A 6 -42.95 -54.63 -14.65
C SER A 6 -41.68 -54.72 -13.78
N VAL A 7 -40.85 -55.71 -14.02
CA VAL A 7 -39.55 -55.93 -13.38
C VAL A 7 -38.57 -54.78 -13.62
N ALA A 8 -38.85 -53.91 -14.60
CA ALA A 8 -38.00 -52.77 -14.98
C ALA A 8 -37.89 -51.69 -13.87
N GLY A 9 -38.90 -51.51 -13.05
CA GLY A 9 -38.91 -50.48 -11.98
C GLY A 9 -38.03 -50.86 -10.77
N GLN A 10 -37.84 -52.13 -10.49
CA GLN A 10 -37.05 -52.62 -9.36
C GLN A 10 -35.54 -52.62 -9.66
N VAL A 11 -35.15 -52.80 -10.93
CA VAL A 11 -33.76 -52.76 -11.37
C VAL A 11 -33.21 -51.32 -11.28
N ALA A 12 -34.02 -50.32 -11.65
CA ALA A 12 -33.63 -48.89 -11.59
C ALA A 12 -33.35 -48.42 -10.15
N SER A 13 -34.11 -48.91 -9.15
CA SER A 13 -33.90 -48.49 -7.75
C SER A 13 -32.63 -49.12 -7.12
N GLY A 14 -32.23 -50.30 -7.58
CA GLY A 14 -31.02 -51.00 -7.14
C GLY A 14 -29.75 -50.29 -7.67
N ASP A 15 -29.76 -49.90 -8.94
CA ASP A 15 -28.64 -49.19 -9.57
C ASP A 15 -28.40 -47.82 -8.91
N ASP A 16 -29.44 -47.08 -8.58
CA ASP A 16 -29.33 -45.79 -7.90
C ASP A 16 -28.77 -45.91 -6.49
N MET A 17 -29.13 -46.96 -5.75
CA MET A 17 -28.61 -47.24 -4.41
C MET A 17 -27.11 -47.61 -4.45
N LEU A 18 -26.72 -48.49 -5.36
CA LEU A 18 -25.30 -48.89 -5.54
C LEU A 18 -24.44 -47.69 -5.95
N MET A 19 -24.95 -46.85 -6.86
CA MET A 19 -24.27 -45.63 -7.29
C MET A 19 -24.06 -44.68 -6.12
N SER A 20 -25.05 -44.48 -5.25
CA SER A 20 -24.93 -43.59 -4.10
C SER A 20 -23.87 -44.08 -3.08
N ILE A 21 -23.75 -45.37 -2.89
CA ILE A 21 -22.77 -46.01 -1.98
C ILE A 21 -21.34 -45.81 -2.54
N LEU A 22 -21.12 -46.12 -3.81
CA LEU A 22 -19.82 -45.94 -4.49
C LEU A 22 -19.41 -44.45 -4.49
N TRP A 23 -20.35 -43.58 -4.75
CA TRP A 23 -20.14 -42.14 -4.75
C TRP A 23 -19.65 -41.62 -3.39
N ARG A 24 -20.40 -41.99 -2.35
CA ARG A 24 -20.06 -41.62 -0.97
C ARG A 24 -18.72 -42.22 -0.54
N TYR A 25 -18.43 -43.46 -0.89
CA TYR A 25 -17.15 -44.11 -0.62
C TYR A 25 -15.98 -43.34 -1.24
N THR A 26 -16.02 -43.07 -2.55
CA THR A 26 -14.98 -42.35 -3.28
C THR A 26 -14.78 -40.95 -2.73
N CYS A 27 -15.85 -40.18 -2.49
CA CYS A 27 -15.77 -38.83 -1.93
C CYS A 27 -15.13 -38.80 -0.53
N VAL A 28 -15.56 -39.71 0.35
CA VAL A 28 -15.06 -39.78 1.74
C VAL A 28 -13.58 -40.14 1.75
N GLU A 29 -13.16 -41.13 0.93
CA GLU A 29 -11.75 -41.54 0.85
C GLU A 29 -10.85 -40.38 0.32
N ILE A 30 -11.26 -39.70 -0.77
CA ILE A 30 -10.52 -38.55 -1.28
C ILE A 30 -10.45 -37.46 -0.20
N LEU A 31 -11.56 -37.18 0.47
CA LEU A 31 -11.65 -36.10 1.49
C LEU A 31 -10.76 -36.41 2.70
N LYS A 32 -10.74 -37.67 3.20
CA LYS A 32 -9.86 -38.09 4.31
C LYS A 32 -8.38 -37.85 3.98
N VAL A 33 -7.94 -38.35 2.83
CA VAL A 33 -6.53 -38.21 2.40
C VAL A 33 -6.23 -36.70 2.15
N MET A 34 -7.16 -35.96 1.53
CA MET A 34 -6.99 -34.52 1.26
C MET A 34 -6.83 -33.74 2.56
N LEU A 35 -7.67 -33.98 3.58
CA LEU A 35 -7.59 -33.26 4.86
C LEU A 35 -6.25 -33.56 5.56
N LEU A 36 -5.84 -34.82 5.59
CA LEU A 36 -4.56 -35.24 6.20
C LEU A 36 -3.39 -34.57 5.47
N THR A 37 -3.38 -34.62 4.14
CA THR A 37 -2.31 -34.04 3.32
C THR A 37 -2.29 -32.53 3.45
N THR A 38 -3.47 -31.88 3.47
CA THR A 38 -3.57 -30.43 3.68
C THR A 38 -2.97 -30.02 5.02
N LEU A 39 -3.30 -30.75 6.09
CA LEU A 39 -2.76 -30.49 7.42
C LEU A 39 -1.22 -30.53 7.42
N VAL A 40 -0.65 -31.58 6.85
CA VAL A 40 0.82 -31.74 6.77
C VAL A 40 1.45 -30.62 5.94
N LEU A 41 0.90 -30.33 4.76
CA LEU A 41 1.42 -29.28 3.87
C LEU A 41 1.33 -27.89 4.50
N VAL A 42 0.20 -27.59 5.14
CA VAL A 42 0.01 -26.29 5.81
C VAL A 42 1.04 -26.09 6.92
N VAL A 43 1.26 -27.10 7.75
CA VAL A 43 2.23 -27.05 8.85
C VAL A 43 3.65 -26.78 8.29
N VAL A 44 4.05 -27.53 7.25
CA VAL A 44 5.38 -27.37 6.62
C VAL A 44 5.54 -25.99 6.01
N VAL A 45 4.56 -25.53 5.23
CA VAL A 45 4.64 -24.23 4.53
C VAL A 45 4.52 -23.06 5.53
N ALA A 46 3.64 -23.17 6.55
CA ALA A 46 3.51 -22.14 7.58
C ALA A 46 4.80 -22.00 8.39
N PHE A 47 5.41 -23.11 8.75
CA PHE A 47 6.71 -23.10 9.42
C PHE A 47 7.77 -22.42 8.56
N GLY A 48 7.85 -22.77 7.27
CA GLY A 48 8.75 -22.12 6.31
C GLY A 48 8.53 -20.61 6.21
N ALA A 49 7.27 -20.18 6.25
CA ALA A 49 6.91 -18.75 6.19
C ALA A 49 7.33 -17.96 7.45
N THR A 50 7.50 -18.64 8.60
CA THR A 50 7.95 -17.98 9.84
C THR A 50 9.46 -17.77 9.89
N ILE A 51 10.24 -18.50 9.10
CA ILE A 51 11.72 -18.46 9.16
C ILE A 51 12.25 -17.04 8.92
N LYS A 52 11.77 -16.38 7.87
CA LYS A 52 12.25 -15.04 7.50
C LYS A 52 11.96 -13.99 8.59
N PRO A 53 10.72 -13.81 9.09
CA PRO A 53 10.47 -12.86 10.17
C PRO A 53 11.24 -13.15 11.47
N VAL A 54 11.47 -14.43 11.76
CA VAL A 54 12.24 -14.83 12.96
C VAL A 54 13.72 -14.46 12.81
N ILE A 55 14.33 -14.79 11.66
CA ILE A 55 15.75 -14.47 11.40
C ILE A 55 15.98 -12.95 11.40
N GLN A 56 15.01 -12.19 10.90
CA GLN A 56 15.09 -10.73 10.87
C GLN A 56 14.67 -10.07 12.20
N ASN A 57 14.51 -10.84 13.27
CA ASN A 57 14.08 -10.37 14.60
C ASN A 57 12.81 -9.50 14.59
N GLN A 58 11.94 -9.69 13.60
CA GLN A 58 10.70 -8.92 13.45
C GLN A 58 9.56 -9.42 14.34
N ILE A 59 9.73 -10.58 14.99
CA ILE A 59 8.70 -11.22 15.82
C ILE A 59 9.34 -11.74 17.09
N ASP A 60 8.70 -11.47 18.23
CA ASP A 60 9.10 -12.02 19.53
C ASP A 60 9.08 -13.56 19.48
N PRO A 61 10.10 -14.24 20.03
CA PRO A 61 10.09 -15.71 20.16
C PRO A 61 8.81 -16.30 20.77
N LEU A 62 8.17 -15.56 21.69
CA LEU A 62 6.90 -15.97 22.31
C LEU A 62 5.71 -15.90 21.35
N ASP A 63 5.79 -15.04 20.34
CA ASP A 63 4.70 -14.84 19.36
C ASP A 63 4.90 -15.65 18.06
N VAL A 64 6.01 -16.38 17.90
CA VAL A 64 6.28 -17.22 16.74
C VAL A 64 5.14 -18.23 16.52
N GLY A 65 4.65 -18.86 17.60
CA GLY A 65 3.54 -19.81 17.52
C GLY A 65 2.24 -19.17 17.05
N LYS A 66 1.93 -17.97 17.54
CA LYS A 66 0.75 -17.21 17.08
C LYS A 66 0.89 -16.81 15.62
N TYR A 67 2.06 -16.31 15.23
CA TYR A 67 2.35 -15.92 13.84
C TYR A 67 2.21 -17.14 12.90
N ALA A 68 2.80 -18.29 13.26
CA ALA A 68 2.69 -19.53 12.47
C ALA A 68 1.23 -19.97 12.31
N PHE A 69 0.44 -19.87 13.39
CA PHE A 69 -0.99 -20.19 13.36
C PHE A 69 -1.74 -19.26 12.39
N PHE A 70 -1.54 -17.94 12.49
CA PHE A 70 -2.19 -16.98 11.58
C PHE A 70 -1.67 -17.12 10.14
N ALA A 71 -0.37 -17.44 9.96
CA ALA A 71 0.23 -17.66 8.65
C ALA A 71 -0.28 -18.94 7.98
N SER A 72 -0.74 -19.92 8.76
CA SER A 72 -1.28 -21.19 8.23
C SER A 72 -2.49 -20.95 7.32
N VAL A 73 -3.33 -19.95 7.62
CA VAL A 73 -4.55 -19.65 6.84
C VAL A 73 -4.23 -19.16 5.42
N PRO A 74 -3.37 -18.13 5.22
CA PRO A 74 -2.94 -17.79 3.86
C PRO A 74 -2.22 -18.92 3.11
N MET A 75 -1.55 -19.82 3.81
CA MET A 75 -0.84 -20.93 3.16
C MET A 75 -1.79 -22.00 2.60
N LEU A 76 -3.05 -22.04 3.07
CA LEU A 76 -4.10 -22.93 2.51
C LEU A 76 -4.30 -22.72 1.00
N GLN A 77 -4.10 -21.51 0.48
CA GLN A 77 -4.26 -21.24 -0.94
C GLN A 77 -3.31 -22.06 -1.83
N PHE A 78 -2.17 -22.48 -1.29
CA PHE A 78 -1.21 -23.34 -1.98
C PHE A 78 -1.40 -24.81 -1.58
N ALA A 79 -1.58 -25.07 -0.29
CA ALA A 79 -1.67 -26.45 0.24
C ALA A 79 -2.90 -27.19 -0.30
N LEU A 80 -4.07 -26.56 -0.37
CA LEU A 80 -5.32 -27.22 -0.78
C LEU A 80 -5.30 -27.76 -2.22
N PRO A 81 -4.87 -27.00 -3.25
CA PRO A 81 -4.80 -27.53 -4.61
C PRO A 81 -3.85 -28.74 -4.74
N PHE A 82 -2.65 -28.66 -4.12
CA PHE A 82 -1.69 -29.75 -4.17
C PHE A 82 -2.19 -30.99 -3.40
N ALA A 83 -2.80 -30.77 -2.23
CA ALA A 83 -3.41 -31.85 -1.45
C ALA A 83 -4.55 -32.54 -2.21
N ALA A 84 -5.35 -31.77 -2.93
CA ALA A 84 -6.45 -32.27 -3.77
C ALA A 84 -5.92 -33.18 -4.90
N GLY A 85 -4.89 -32.71 -5.61
CA GLY A 85 -4.26 -33.51 -6.67
C GLY A 85 -3.62 -34.79 -6.12
N PHE A 86 -2.90 -34.69 -5.00
CA PHE A 86 -2.27 -35.83 -4.33
C PHE A 86 -3.30 -36.85 -3.86
N SER A 87 -4.34 -36.40 -3.16
CA SER A 87 -5.38 -37.28 -2.61
C SER A 87 -6.13 -38.02 -3.71
N ALA A 88 -6.51 -37.32 -4.76
CA ALA A 88 -7.19 -37.91 -5.92
C ALA A 88 -6.28 -38.94 -6.61
N THR A 89 -4.98 -38.64 -6.75
CA THR A 89 -4.01 -39.55 -7.33
C THR A 89 -3.91 -40.84 -6.51
N ILE A 90 -3.71 -40.74 -5.19
CA ILE A 90 -3.54 -41.92 -4.31
C ILE A 90 -4.80 -42.78 -4.29
N VAL A 91 -5.97 -42.19 -4.07
CA VAL A 91 -7.23 -42.93 -3.93
C VAL A 91 -7.62 -43.58 -5.26
N MET A 92 -7.59 -42.84 -6.36
CA MET A 92 -7.96 -43.39 -7.67
C MET A 92 -6.93 -44.44 -8.16
N HIS A 93 -5.65 -44.26 -7.83
CA HIS A 93 -4.61 -45.25 -8.16
C HIS A 93 -4.83 -46.57 -7.38
N ARG A 94 -5.14 -46.48 -6.09
CA ARG A 94 -5.47 -47.64 -5.26
C ARG A 94 -6.69 -48.36 -5.86
N MET A 95 -7.78 -47.67 -6.13
CA MET A 95 -9.00 -48.24 -6.73
C MET A 95 -8.71 -48.87 -8.10
N ALA A 96 -7.78 -48.30 -8.87
CA ALA A 96 -7.38 -48.85 -10.18
C ALA A 96 -6.55 -50.14 -10.02
N ASN A 97 -5.61 -50.17 -9.06
CA ASN A 97 -4.77 -51.36 -8.76
C ASN A 97 -5.56 -52.52 -8.15
N ASP A 98 -6.52 -52.21 -7.28
CA ASP A 98 -7.39 -53.21 -6.65
C ASP A 98 -8.48 -53.70 -7.61
N ASN A 99 -8.44 -53.26 -8.90
CA ASN A 99 -9.38 -53.60 -9.97
C ASN A 99 -10.82 -53.15 -9.69
N GLU A 100 -11.07 -52.26 -8.72
CA GLU A 100 -12.40 -51.70 -8.43
C GLU A 100 -12.96 -50.95 -9.64
N ILE A 101 -12.11 -50.14 -10.29
CA ILE A 101 -12.48 -49.38 -11.49
C ILE A 101 -12.78 -50.32 -12.66
N LEU A 102 -11.99 -51.39 -12.80
CA LEU A 102 -12.22 -52.39 -13.83
C LEU A 102 -13.55 -53.12 -13.60
N ALA A 103 -13.83 -53.55 -12.35
CA ALA A 103 -15.09 -54.19 -11.98
C ALA A 103 -16.30 -53.31 -12.30
N MET A 104 -16.22 -51.98 -11.97
CA MET A 104 -17.26 -51.00 -12.32
C MET A 104 -17.45 -50.91 -13.83
N SER A 105 -16.34 -50.89 -14.60
CA SER A 105 -16.38 -50.81 -16.05
C SER A 105 -17.02 -52.04 -16.69
N VAL A 106 -16.67 -53.23 -16.18
CA VAL A 106 -17.26 -54.52 -16.63
C VAL A 106 -18.76 -54.58 -16.29
N ALA A 107 -19.16 -54.01 -15.16
CA ALA A 107 -20.57 -53.86 -14.77
C ALA A 107 -21.35 -52.82 -15.64
N GLY A 108 -20.71 -52.21 -16.65
CA GLY A 108 -21.34 -51.29 -17.58
C GLY A 108 -21.32 -49.82 -17.12
N ILE A 109 -20.65 -49.49 -16.02
CA ILE A 109 -20.57 -48.11 -15.52
C ILE A 109 -19.56 -47.32 -16.37
N ARG A 110 -20.01 -46.28 -17.04
CA ARG A 110 -19.18 -45.40 -17.90
C ARG A 110 -18.14 -44.66 -17.08
N TYR A 111 -16.92 -44.47 -17.59
CA TYR A 111 -15.84 -43.71 -16.95
C TYR A 111 -16.28 -42.33 -16.48
N ARG A 112 -17.15 -41.62 -17.23
CA ARG A 112 -17.69 -40.34 -16.83
C ARG A 112 -18.39 -40.39 -15.48
N ARG A 113 -19.14 -41.48 -15.18
CA ARG A 113 -19.82 -41.67 -13.89
C ARG A 113 -18.83 -42.02 -12.78
N ILE A 114 -17.73 -42.72 -13.10
CA ILE A 114 -16.67 -43.07 -12.15
C ILE A 114 -15.91 -41.82 -11.68
N PHE A 115 -15.66 -40.84 -12.59
CA PHE A 115 -14.97 -39.59 -12.25
C PHE A 115 -15.91 -38.52 -11.66
N MET A 116 -17.24 -38.69 -11.72
CA MET A 116 -18.21 -37.70 -11.27
C MET A 116 -18.07 -37.33 -9.78
N PRO A 117 -17.82 -38.27 -8.84
CA PRO A 117 -17.57 -37.94 -7.44
C PRO A 117 -16.37 -37.00 -7.27
N ALA A 118 -15.27 -37.28 -7.97
CA ALA A 118 -14.07 -36.43 -7.98
C ALA A 118 -14.39 -35.03 -8.58
N ALA A 119 -15.18 -34.98 -9.67
CA ALA A 119 -15.57 -33.71 -10.30
C ALA A 119 -16.45 -32.86 -9.35
N CYS A 120 -17.42 -33.47 -8.67
CA CYS A 120 -18.27 -32.75 -7.71
C CYS A 120 -17.48 -32.25 -6.50
N LEU A 121 -16.56 -33.09 -5.98
CA LEU A 121 -15.68 -32.70 -4.89
C LEU A 121 -14.74 -31.53 -5.33
N GLY A 122 -14.22 -31.60 -6.56
CA GLY A 122 -13.40 -30.55 -7.13
C GLY A 122 -14.16 -29.24 -7.32
N LEU A 123 -15.43 -29.31 -7.77
CA LEU A 123 -16.28 -28.13 -7.92
C LEU A 123 -16.56 -27.48 -6.54
N LEU A 124 -16.85 -28.32 -5.54
CA LEU A 124 -17.00 -27.84 -4.16
C LEU A 124 -15.71 -27.16 -3.67
N LEU A 125 -14.57 -27.77 -3.96
CA LEU A 125 -13.25 -27.20 -3.62
C LEU A 125 -13.01 -25.85 -4.30
N THR A 126 -13.45 -25.68 -5.56
CA THR A 126 -13.38 -24.38 -6.27
C THR A 126 -14.16 -23.30 -5.52
N ILE A 127 -15.38 -23.64 -5.07
CA ILE A 127 -16.21 -22.70 -4.29
C ILE A 127 -15.51 -22.36 -2.96
N ILE A 128 -15.01 -23.35 -2.26
CA ILE A 128 -14.26 -23.16 -0.99
C ILE A 128 -13.02 -22.27 -1.25
N MET A 129 -12.24 -22.58 -2.27
CA MET A 129 -11.05 -21.80 -2.65
C MET A 129 -11.42 -20.36 -3.03
N PHE A 130 -12.51 -20.17 -3.79
CA PHE A 130 -12.99 -18.85 -4.15
C PHE A 130 -13.31 -18.00 -2.90
N VAL A 131 -14.05 -18.57 -1.95
CA VAL A 131 -14.39 -17.89 -0.69
C VAL A 131 -13.12 -17.61 0.14
N LEU A 132 -12.26 -18.61 0.25
CA LEU A 132 -11.01 -18.52 1.03
C LEU A 132 -10.10 -17.41 0.51
N VAL A 133 -9.81 -17.40 -0.80
CA VAL A 133 -8.85 -16.46 -1.43
C VAL A 133 -9.41 -15.03 -1.50
N ASN A 134 -10.74 -14.88 -1.64
CA ASN A 134 -11.35 -13.57 -1.82
C ASN A 134 -11.82 -12.91 -0.51
N PHE A 135 -12.15 -13.67 0.53
CA PHE A 135 -12.73 -13.10 1.75
C PHE A 135 -11.96 -13.42 3.02
N VAL A 136 -11.40 -14.63 3.14
CA VAL A 136 -10.72 -15.07 4.37
C VAL A 136 -9.25 -14.66 4.38
N ILE A 137 -8.49 -15.08 3.38
CA ILE A 137 -7.04 -14.86 3.30
C ILE A 137 -6.66 -13.37 3.36
N PRO A 138 -7.35 -12.43 2.69
CA PRO A 138 -6.97 -11.02 2.78
C PRO A 138 -6.98 -10.47 4.20
N ARG A 139 -7.98 -10.86 4.99
CA ARG A 139 -8.08 -10.45 6.41
C ARG A 139 -6.91 -10.96 7.26
N PHE A 140 -6.51 -12.23 7.03
CA PHE A 140 -5.37 -12.83 7.74
C PHE A 140 -4.04 -12.19 7.33
N TRP A 141 -3.88 -11.78 6.07
CA TRP A 141 -2.71 -10.99 5.63
C TRP A 141 -2.64 -9.66 6.37
N GLY A 142 -3.78 -9.00 6.58
CA GLY A 142 -3.85 -7.76 7.38
C GLY A 142 -3.35 -7.98 8.81
N VAL A 143 -3.85 -9.03 9.48
CA VAL A 143 -3.44 -9.38 10.85
C VAL A 143 -1.92 -9.66 10.92
N LEU A 144 -1.39 -10.41 9.95
CA LEU A 144 0.05 -10.74 9.91
C LEU A 144 0.91 -9.48 9.75
N GLN A 145 0.50 -8.57 8.85
CA GLN A 145 1.20 -7.30 8.66
C GLN A 145 1.14 -6.43 9.91
N GLU A 146 -0.02 -6.40 10.57
CA GLU A 146 -0.19 -5.66 11.82
C GLU A 146 0.70 -6.22 12.94
N MET A 147 0.81 -7.55 13.05
CA MET A 147 1.70 -8.19 14.03
C MET A 147 3.18 -7.79 13.83
N VAL A 148 3.63 -7.76 12.56
CA VAL A 148 5.00 -7.33 12.23
C VAL A 148 5.16 -5.82 12.47
N ALA A 149 4.17 -5.00 12.12
CA ALA A 149 4.26 -3.54 12.21
C ALA A 149 4.10 -2.97 13.64
N ARG A 150 3.59 -3.76 14.58
CA ARG A 150 3.36 -3.29 15.96
C ARG A 150 4.64 -3.01 16.73
N ASP A 151 5.70 -3.71 16.43
CA ASP A 151 6.95 -3.60 17.19
C ASP A 151 7.96 -2.72 16.45
N VAL A 152 7.67 -1.41 16.41
CA VAL A 152 8.53 -0.40 15.77
C VAL A 152 9.91 -0.38 16.44
N THR A 153 9.96 -0.50 17.76
CA THR A 153 11.20 -0.56 18.54
C THR A 153 12.10 -1.69 18.05
N ARG A 154 11.52 -2.87 17.85
CA ARG A 154 12.25 -4.04 17.36
C ARG A 154 12.75 -3.87 15.92
N ILE A 155 11.95 -3.23 15.06
CA ILE A 155 12.35 -2.93 13.68
C ILE A 155 13.58 -2.00 13.70
N PHE A 156 13.57 -0.93 14.53
CA PHE A 156 14.71 -0.04 14.71
C PHE A 156 15.95 -0.81 15.17
N THR A 157 15.80 -1.59 16.25
CA THR A 157 16.91 -2.36 16.83
C THR A 157 17.50 -3.35 15.81
N SER A 158 16.65 -4.14 15.16
CA SER A 158 17.13 -5.15 14.20
C SER A 158 17.79 -4.53 12.96
N THR A 159 17.28 -3.40 12.48
CA THR A 159 17.85 -2.71 11.30
C THR A 159 19.25 -2.15 11.64
N ILE A 160 19.37 -1.51 12.82
CA ILE A 160 20.64 -0.93 13.28
C ILE A 160 21.67 -2.03 13.60
N ASP A 161 21.25 -3.08 14.31
CA ASP A 161 22.13 -4.24 14.63
C ASP A 161 22.68 -4.92 13.37
N ASN A 162 21.91 -4.92 12.28
CA ASN A 162 22.33 -5.49 10.99
C ASN A 162 23.19 -4.50 10.17
N GLY A 163 23.37 -3.26 10.64
CA GLY A 163 24.12 -2.21 9.93
C GLY A 163 23.38 -1.71 8.68
N GLU A 164 22.06 -1.83 8.66
CA GLU A 164 21.23 -1.40 7.53
C GLU A 164 20.69 0.02 7.77
N ALA A 165 20.41 0.74 6.68
CA ALA A 165 19.77 2.06 6.76
C ALA A 165 18.28 1.91 7.09
N LEU A 166 17.81 2.67 8.05
CA LEU A 166 16.38 2.80 8.33
C LEU A 166 15.80 3.87 7.40
N ALA A 167 14.92 3.47 6.51
CA ALA A 167 14.26 4.38 5.56
C ALA A 167 12.94 4.91 6.15
N ILE A 168 12.88 6.22 6.40
CA ILE A 168 11.68 6.89 6.94
C ILE A 168 11.42 8.14 6.11
N ASP A 169 10.29 8.18 5.41
CA ASP A 169 9.79 9.36 4.69
C ASP A 169 10.84 10.04 3.79
N GLY A 170 11.55 9.25 2.99
CA GLY A 170 12.60 9.74 2.07
C GLY A 170 13.95 10.02 2.74
N THR A 171 14.06 9.79 4.04
CA THR A 171 15.32 9.90 4.78
C THR A 171 15.87 8.50 5.05
N GLN A 172 17.12 8.26 4.70
CA GLN A 172 17.87 7.07 5.08
C GLN A 172 18.71 7.40 6.31
N LEU A 173 18.42 6.73 7.41
CA LEU A 173 19.05 6.99 8.71
C LEU A 173 19.88 5.78 9.11
N PHE A 174 21.12 6.02 9.47
CA PHE A 174 22.07 5.06 10.02
C PHE A 174 22.36 5.45 11.47
N ALA A 175 22.63 4.47 12.31
CA ALA A 175 23.13 4.71 13.67
C ALA A 175 24.17 3.64 14.01
N ASP A 176 25.12 4.01 14.85
CA ASP A 176 26.18 3.07 15.32
C ASP A 176 25.64 2.11 16.37
N ASP A 177 24.68 2.56 17.20
CA ASP A 177 24.15 1.77 18.30
C ASP A 177 22.79 2.32 18.74
N ILE A 178 22.04 1.52 19.50
CA ILE A 178 20.72 1.88 20.02
C ILE A 178 20.62 1.53 21.51
N ILE A 179 20.12 2.49 22.30
CA ILE A 179 19.86 2.30 23.73
C ILE A 179 18.34 2.44 23.97
N ILE A 180 17.77 1.48 24.66
CA ILE A 180 16.38 1.53 25.09
C ILE A 180 16.39 1.81 26.60
N PRO A 181 16.00 3.02 27.03
CA PRO A 181 15.95 3.34 28.46
C PRO A 181 14.88 2.51 29.19
N ASP A 182 15.20 2.03 30.38
CA ASP A 182 14.29 1.24 31.21
C ASP A 182 13.12 2.05 31.78
N GLU A 183 13.27 3.38 31.90
CA GLU A 183 12.24 4.25 32.46
C GLU A 183 11.41 4.90 31.35
N ALA A 184 10.09 4.95 31.55
CA ALA A 184 9.18 5.63 30.64
C ALA A 184 9.55 7.13 30.57
N PRO A 185 9.60 7.69 29.36
CA PRO A 185 9.96 9.10 29.21
C PRO A 185 8.91 10.02 29.84
N GLY A 186 9.36 11.03 30.59
CA GLY A 186 8.50 12.03 31.21
C GLY A 186 7.72 12.92 30.21
N THR A 187 7.91 12.67 28.90
CA THR A 187 7.25 13.39 27.80
C THR A 187 5.88 12.82 27.44
N GLY A 188 5.42 11.75 28.12
CA GLY A 188 4.17 11.05 27.79
C GLY A 188 4.27 10.13 26.56
N ALA A 189 5.48 9.85 26.08
CA ALA A 189 5.70 8.84 25.05
C ALA A 189 5.54 7.43 25.65
N ASP A 190 5.07 6.50 24.85
CA ASP A 190 4.94 5.09 25.27
C ASP A 190 6.31 4.41 25.36
N GLU A 191 7.20 4.73 24.43
CA GLU A 191 8.56 4.19 24.36
C GLU A 191 9.54 5.28 23.90
N ARG A 192 10.80 5.13 24.30
CA ARG A 192 11.89 6.00 23.83
C ARG A 192 13.08 5.16 23.38
N LEU A 193 13.63 5.52 22.24
CA LEU A 193 14.91 4.98 21.74
C LEU A 193 15.92 6.10 21.70
N VAL A 194 17.16 5.79 22.03
CA VAL A 194 18.30 6.70 21.88
C VAL A 194 19.26 6.08 20.89
N LEU A 195 19.41 6.72 19.74
CA LEU A 195 20.31 6.30 18.66
C LEU A 195 21.63 7.04 18.83
N LEU A 196 22.74 6.32 18.80
CA LEU A 196 24.09 6.86 18.95
C LEU A 196 24.79 6.93 17.60
N GLY A 197 25.60 7.98 17.38
CA GLY A 197 26.38 8.14 16.17
C GLY A 197 25.50 8.16 14.90
N VAL A 198 24.54 9.09 14.87
CA VAL A 198 23.52 9.13 13.81
C VAL A 198 24.07 9.82 12.56
N ALA A 199 23.88 9.20 11.39
CA ALA A 199 24.11 9.80 10.08
C ALA A 199 22.84 9.59 9.24
N ALA A 200 22.42 10.63 8.52
CA ALA A 200 21.24 10.48 7.67
C ALA A 200 21.35 11.29 6.39
N LEU A 201 20.72 10.77 5.36
CA LEU A 201 20.65 11.34 4.01
C LEU A 201 19.18 11.57 3.68
N GLU A 202 18.80 12.82 3.48
CA GLU A 202 17.49 13.19 2.98
C GLU A 202 17.58 13.33 1.47
N SER A 203 16.89 12.46 0.74
CA SER A 203 16.84 12.50 -0.72
C SER A 203 15.42 12.82 -1.19
N ASP A 204 15.33 13.48 -2.34
CA ASP A 204 14.03 13.69 -2.95
C ASP A 204 13.60 12.45 -3.77
N GLY A 205 12.39 12.51 -4.36
CA GLY A 205 11.83 11.40 -5.11
C GLY A 205 12.66 10.94 -6.33
N ASP A 206 13.59 11.78 -6.78
CA ASP A 206 14.48 11.50 -7.90
C ASP A 206 15.86 10.98 -7.42
N GLY A 207 16.03 10.79 -6.11
CA GLY A 207 17.27 10.28 -5.51
C GLY A 207 18.37 11.31 -5.34
N ILE A 208 18.07 12.60 -5.53
CA ILE A 208 19.03 13.68 -5.33
C ILE A 208 19.10 14.01 -3.83
N VAL A 209 20.28 14.00 -3.28
CA VAL A 209 20.50 14.32 -1.86
C VAL A 209 20.24 15.82 -1.62
N ARG A 210 19.28 16.13 -0.77
CA ARG A 210 18.92 17.51 -0.37
C ARG A 210 19.68 17.97 0.86
N SER A 211 19.82 17.07 1.83
CA SER A 211 20.56 17.37 3.04
C SER A 211 21.20 16.10 3.59
N GLU A 212 22.38 16.29 4.14
CA GLU A 212 23.07 15.27 4.90
C GLU A 212 23.15 15.77 6.33
N PHE A 213 22.89 14.91 7.30
CA PHE A 213 23.06 15.31 8.68
C PHE A 213 23.72 14.21 9.50
N THR A 214 24.56 14.67 10.41
CA THR A 214 25.19 13.82 11.42
C THR A 214 24.82 14.38 12.78
N ALA A 215 24.64 13.52 13.76
CA ALA A 215 24.36 13.93 15.13
C ALA A 215 25.06 12.99 16.11
N ARG A 216 25.46 13.53 17.24
CA ARG A 216 26.07 12.71 18.30
C ARG A 216 25.10 11.65 18.78
N TYR A 217 23.84 12.05 18.99
CA TYR A 217 22.74 11.11 19.26
C TYR A 217 21.39 11.69 18.83
N ALA A 218 20.44 10.81 18.64
CA ALA A 218 19.05 11.19 18.37
C ALA A 218 18.12 10.48 19.36
N THR A 219 17.10 11.18 19.84
CA THR A 219 16.03 10.57 20.62
C THR A 219 14.81 10.37 19.74
N VAL A 220 14.27 9.16 19.76
CA VAL A 220 13.03 8.80 19.04
C VAL A 220 11.97 8.48 20.08
N ASP A 221 11.03 9.38 20.28
CA ASP A 221 9.85 9.17 21.14
C ASP A 221 8.73 8.54 20.31
N ILE A 222 8.22 7.40 20.76
CA ILE A 222 7.21 6.60 20.09
C ILE A 222 5.87 6.76 20.84
N TYR A 223 4.82 7.14 20.11
CA TYR A 223 3.46 7.30 20.65
C TYR A 223 2.54 6.37 19.87
N HIS A 224 2.01 5.34 20.52
CA HIS A 224 1.05 4.42 19.93
C HIS A 224 -0.36 5.00 19.99
N ARG A 225 -0.89 5.46 18.87
CA ARG A 225 -2.28 5.91 18.73
C ARG A 225 -3.14 4.80 18.11
N ARG A 226 -4.45 4.90 18.23
CA ARG A 226 -5.36 3.87 17.69
C ARG A 226 -5.15 3.60 16.20
N GLU A 227 -4.85 4.62 15.41
CA GLU A 227 -4.74 4.54 13.95
C GLU A 227 -3.30 4.73 13.44
N ASP A 228 -2.43 5.35 14.22
CA ASP A 228 -1.07 5.72 13.81
C ASP A 228 -0.05 5.39 14.89
N VAL A 229 1.21 5.21 14.48
CA VAL A 229 2.36 5.30 15.37
C VAL A 229 3.07 6.62 15.05
N LEU A 230 3.09 7.54 15.99
CA LEU A 230 3.76 8.83 15.84
C LEU A 230 5.19 8.72 16.39
N LEU A 231 6.17 8.97 15.54
CA LEU A 231 7.58 9.05 15.91
C LEU A 231 7.98 10.52 16.01
N LYS A 232 8.60 10.90 17.10
CA LYS A 232 9.11 12.25 17.31
C LYS A 232 10.62 12.18 17.43
N LEU A 233 11.32 12.58 16.36
CA LEU A 233 12.78 12.51 16.26
C LEU A 233 13.37 13.86 16.67
N ALA A 234 14.26 13.86 17.67
CA ALA A 234 15.03 15.03 18.08
C ALA A 234 16.52 14.72 17.97
N LEU A 235 17.27 15.57 17.27
CA LEU A 235 18.71 15.42 17.09
C LEU A 235 19.46 16.32 18.09
N VAL A 236 20.55 15.81 18.63
CA VAL A 236 21.43 16.55 19.57
C VAL A 236 22.86 16.58 19.02
N ASP A 237 23.47 17.77 19.09
CA ASP A 237 24.79 18.06 18.51
C ASP A 237 24.80 17.70 17.02
N ALA A 238 23.82 18.22 16.27
CA ALA A 238 23.66 17.91 14.85
C ALA A 238 24.43 18.89 13.96
N THR A 239 25.07 18.37 12.94
CA THR A 239 25.63 19.15 11.82
C THR A 239 24.82 18.81 10.56
N ILE A 240 24.27 19.82 9.92
CA ILE A 240 23.46 19.69 8.71
C ILE A 240 24.25 20.28 7.54
N TYR A 241 24.50 19.49 6.52
CA TYR A 241 25.13 19.92 5.28
C TYR A 241 24.10 19.91 4.16
N ARG A 242 24.05 21.00 3.40
CA ARG A 242 23.19 21.14 2.21
C ARG A 242 24.05 21.25 0.97
N PRO A 243 24.05 20.22 0.12
CA PRO A 243 24.85 20.24 -1.12
C PRO A 243 24.47 21.36 -2.10
N GLU A 244 23.22 21.82 -2.08
CA GLU A 244 22.71 22.83 -3.02
C GLU A 244 23.47 24.18 -2.91
N ASP A 245 23.76 24.63 -1.71
CA ASP A 245 24.41 25.93 -1.43
C ASP A 245 25.76 25.79 -0.72
N GLY A 246 26.17 24.56 -0.45
CA GLY A 246 27.42 24.26 0.28
C GLY A 246 27.37 24.67 1.75
N SER A 247 26.20 25.00 2.30
CA SER A 247 26.08 25.48 3.68
C SER A 247 26.22 24.33 4.68
N MET A 248 26.91 24.63 5.80
CA MET A 248 27.06 23.73 6.94
C MET A 248 26.54 24.44 8.19
N ILE A 249 25.54 23.85 8.83
CA ILE A 249 24.85 24.45 9.98
C ILE A 249 25.02 23.52 11.18
N PHE A 250 25.58 24.04 12.25
CA PHE A 250 25.64 23.31 13.52
C PHE A 250 24.43 23.68 14.39
N VAL A 251 23.72 22.67 14.89
CA VAL A 251 22.54 22.86 15.73
C VAL A 251 22.73 22.05 17.02
N PRO A 252 22.92 22.73 18.17
CA PRO A 252 23.10 22.00 19.44
C PRO A 252 21.92 21.09 19.79
N GLN A 253 20.69 21.54 19.47
CA GLN A 253 19.49 20.72 19.64
C GLN A 253 18.49 21.09 18.56
N ALA A 254 18.20 20.16 17.65
CA ALA A 254 17.21 20.37 16.61
C ALA A 254 15.79 20.19 17.16
N ILE A 255 14.88 21.02 16.68
CA ILE A 255 13.45 20.92 17.03
C ILE A 255 12.92 19.56 16.55
N PRO A 256 12.23 18.80 17.42
CA PRO A 256 11.77 17.48 17.05
C PRO A 256 10.83 17.51 15.84
N ARG A 257 11.17 16.73 14.82
CA ARG A 257 10.30 16.49 13.69
C ARG A 257 9.39 15.30 14.02
N ALA A 258 8.09 15.51 13.90
CA ALA A 258 7.11 14.43 14.10
C ALA A 258 6.85 13.74 12.76
N VAL A 259 7.06 12.44 12.72
CA VAL A 259 6.78 11.59 11.56
C VAL A 259 5.70 10.60 11.96
N SER A 260 4.60 10.57 11.24
CA SER A 260 3.56 9.57 11.46
C SER A 260 3.86 8.33 10.64
N LEU A 261 4.13 7.22 11.32
CA LEU A 261 4.15 5.89 10.70
C LEU A 261 2.72 5.38 10.75
N ARG A 262 1.96 5.70 9.74
CA ARG A 262 0.57 5.28 9.68
C ARG A 262 0.46 3.78 9.43
N LYS A 263 -0.47 3.14 10.10
CA LYS A 263 -0.85 1.74 9.87
C LYS A 263 -1.22 1.46 8.40
N ASP A 264 -1.50 2.50 7.65
CA ASP A 264 -1.92 2.43 6.25
C ASP A 264 -0.85 1.96 5.27
N LEU A 265 0.42 2.01 5.66
CA LEU A 265 1.51 1.39 4.88
C LEU A 265 1.27 -0.13 4.71
N THR A 266 0.43 -0.72 5.57
CA THR A 266 0.07 -2.13 5.52
C THR A 266 -1.21 -2.42 4.74
N SER A 267 -2.01 -1.40 4.38
CA SER A 267 -3.34 -1.58 3.81
C SER A 267 -3.40 -1.55 2.27
N GLY A 268 -2.45 -2.17 1.61
CA GLY A 268 -2.48 -2.32 0.14
C GLY A 268 -3.62 -3.21 -0.36
N PRO A 269 -3.89 -3.26 -1.67
CA PRO A 269 -4.95 -4.10 -2.26
C PRO A 269 -4.83 -5.60 -1.95
N LYS A 270 -3.67 -6.06 -1.51
CA LYS A 270 -3.43 -7.46 -1.09
C LYS A 270 -4.28 -7.87 0.12
N THR A 271 -4.51 -6.94 1.06
CA THR A 271 -5.24 -7.19 2.31
C THR A 271 -6.74 -6.94 2.19
N ARG A 272 -7.19 -6.38 1.07
CA ARG A 272 -8.60 -6.06 0.83
C ARG A 272 -9.37 -7.26 0.29
N ASP A 273 -10.62 -7.42 0.71
CA ASP A 273 -11.50 -8.48 0.18
C ASP A 273 -12.04 -8.11 -1.21
N LEU A 274 -12.76 -9.05 -1.85
CA LEU A 274 -13.24 -8.86 -3.23
C LEU A 274 -14.21 -7.68 -3.35
N LEU A 275 -15.07 -7.47 -2.35
CA LEU A 275 -16.04 -6.37 -2.39
C LEU A 275 -15.35 -5.02 -2.28
N GLU A 276 -14.38 -4.92 -1.36
CA GLU A 276 -13.53 -3.72 -1.22
C GLU A 276 -12.73 -3.44 -2.49
N LEU A 277 -12.17 -4.48 -3.13
CA LEU A 277 -11.44 -4.32 -4.40
C LEU A 277 -12.34 -3.80 -5.53
N LEU A 278 -13.59 -4.29 -5.60
CA LEU A 278 -14.56 -3.81 -6.59
C LEU A 278 -14.98 -2.36 -6.31
N GLU A 279 -15.07 -1.98 -5.03
CA GLU A 279 -15.36 -0.60 -4.61
C GLU A 279 -14.21 0.35 -4.98
N ILE A 280 -12.96 -0.03 -4.67
CA ILE A 280 -11.76 0.72 -5.07
C ILE A 280 -11.72 0.90 -6.61
N ARG A 281 -12.09 -0.15 -7.34
CA ARG A 281 -12.16 -0.08 -8.82
C ARG A 281 -13.23 0.89 -9.31
N ARG A 282 -14.38 0.95 -8.62
CA ARG A 282 -15.50 1.85 -8.96
C ARG A 282 -15.21 3.29 -8.57
N ASN A 283 -14.67 3.50 -7.37
CA ASN A 283 -14.40 4.82 -6.79
C ASN A 283 -12.93 4.89 -6.30
N PRO A 284 -11.94 4.99 -7.20
CA PRO A 284 -10.54 5.05 -6.80
C PRO A 284 -10.22 6.28 -5.92
N ASN A 285 -11.05 7.31 -5.94
CA ASN A 285 -10.87 8.54 -5.16
C ASN A 285 -10.99 8.32 -3.65
N GLU A 286 -11.71 7.29 -3.24
CA GLU A 286 -11.90 6.95 -1.83
C GLU A 286 -10.74 6.10 -1.27
N TYR A 287 -9.92 5.56 -2.17
CA TYR A 287 -8.73 4.82 -1.73
C TYR A 287 -7.72 5.82 -1.14
N GLU A 288 -7.33 5.56 0.09
CA GLU A 288 -6.60 6.51 0.93
C GLU A 288 -5.35 7.12 0.29
N LEU A 289 -4.54 6.32 -0.39
CA LEU A 289 -3.34 6.83 -1.07
C LEU A 289 -3.69 7.80 -2.21
N VAL A 290 -4.75 7.51 -2.96
CA VAL A 290 -5.24 8.40 -4.02
C VAL A 290 -5.84 9.66 -3.40
N ALA A 291 -6.65 9.51 -2.34
CA ALA A 291 -7.27 10.64 -1.64
C ALA A 291 -6.21 11.64 -1.12
N ARG A 292 -5.13 11.14 -0.53
CA ARG A 292 -4.01 11.97 -0.05
C ARG A 292 -3.28 12.67 -1.20
N ALA A 293 -2.95 11.94 -2.25
CA ALA A 293 -2.28 12.53 -3.43
C ALA A 293 -3.16 13.62 -4.07
N ARG A 294 -4.48 13.42 -4.14
CA ARG A 294 -5.45 14.45 -4.57
C ARG A 294 -5.41 15.68 -3.68
N GLU A 295 -5.38 15.44 -2.37
CA GLU A 295 -5.30 16.51 -1.36
C GLU A 295 -4.04 17.33 -1.53
N ASP A 296 -2.89 16.70 -1.74
CA ASP A 296 -1.61 17.38 -1.93
C ASP A 296 -1.63 18.24 -3.22
N VAL A 297 -2.13 17.68 -4.32
CA VAL A 297 -2.30 18.43 -5.59
C VAL A 297 -3.25 19.63 -5.39
N ARG A 298 -4.37 19.47 -4.67
CA ARG A 298 -5.30 20.57 -4.38
C ARG A 298 -4.64 21.68 -3.55
N LYS A 299 -3.83 21.31 -2.55
CA LYS A 299 -3.07 22.29 -1.75
C LYS A 299 -2.13 23.10 -2.64
N ARG A 300 -1.46 22.45 -3.57
CA ARG A 300 -0.56 23.16 -4.50
C ARG A 300 -1.32 24.08 -5.46
N LEU A 301 -2.44 23.60 -6.01
CA LEU A 301 -3.29 24.44 -6.87
C LEU A 301 -3.77 25.69 -6.13
N GLN A 302 -4.16 25.57 -4.86
CA GLN A 302 -4.52 26.70 -4.03
C GLN A 302 -3.35 27.68 -3.88
N MET A 303 -2.13 27.19 -3.75
CA MET A 303 -0.93 28.03 -3.69
C MET A 303 -0.65 28.76 -5.03
N PHE A 304 -0.90 28.08 -6.17
CA PHE A 304 -0.78 28.73 -7.49
C PHE A 304 -1.82 29.83 -7.70
N ASP A 305 -3.08 29.58 -7.33
CA ASP A 305 -4.15 30.58 -7.39
C ASP A 305 -3.78 31.82 -6.56
N LEU A 306 -3.31 31.57 -5.35
CA LEU A 306 -2.88 32.62 -4.42
C LEU A 306 -1.71 33.43 -4.99
N TRP A 307 -0.70 32.75 -5.53
CA TRP A 307 0.49 33.38 -6.12
C TRP A 307 0.09 34.27 -7.30
N THR A 308 -0.76 33.78 -8.21
CA THR A 308 -1.25 34.54 -9.37
C THR A 308 -2.01 35.79 -8.94
N CYS A 309 -2.83 35.71 -7.91
CA CYS A 309 -3.57 36.82 -7.35
C CYS A 309 -2.62 37.88 -6.74
N LEU A 310 -1.66 37.44 -5.93
CA LEU A 310 -0.67 38.34 -5.31
C LEU A 310 0.16 39.10 -6.37
N GLU A 311 0.64 38.36 -7.39
CA GLU A 311 1.42 38.94 -8.49
C GLU A 311 0.64 40.00 -9.26
N SER A 312 -0.65 39.73 -9.54
CA SER A 312 -1.50 40.70 -10.22
C SER A 312 -1.72 41.96 -9.37
N GLU A 313 -1.92 41.81 -8.06
CA GLU A 313 -2.16 42.95 -7.16
C GLU A 313 -0.91 43.83 -7.01
N ILE A 314 0.28 43.20 -6.92
CA ILE A 314 1.55 43.94 -6.89
C ILE A 314 1.74 44.72 -8.19
N THR A 315 1.48 44.11 -9.33
CA THR A 315 1.65 44.71 -10.65
C THR A 315 0.69 45.91 -10.83
N ASP A 316 -0.56 45.77 -10.36
CA ASP A 316 -1.61 46.77 -10.55
C ASP A 316 -1.50 47.95 -9.55
N ARG A 317 -1.17 47.67 -8.28
CA ARG A 317 -1.27 48.63 -7.18
C ARG A 317 0.06 49.00 -6.51
N ASN A 318 1.11 48.21 -6.76
CA ASN A 318 2.43 48.34 -6.11
C ASN A 318 2.33 48.27 -4.56
N GLN A 319 1.27 47.64 -4.05
CA GLN A 319 1.07 47.44 -2.60
C GLN A 319 0.28 46.19 -2.32
N ILE A 320 0.56 45.57 -1.18
CA ILE A 320 -0.16 44.39 -0.66
C ILE A 320 -0.61 44.68 0.76
N LEU A 321 -1.81 44.24 1.10
CA LEU A 321 -2.41 44.40 2.40
C LEU A 321 -2.63 43.03 3.06
N PHE A 322 -2.03 42.81 4.22
CA PHE A 322 -2.19 41.60 5.01
C PHE A 322 -2.97 41.88 6.30
N ASP A 323 -3.93 41.03 6.63
CA ASP A 323 -4.66 41.05 7.89
C ASP A 323 -4.04 40.02 8.87
N SER A 324 -3.89 40.39 10.13
CA SER A 324 -3.44 39.47 11.17
C SER A 324 -4.56 38.50 11.57
N THR A 325 -4.28 37.20 11.65
CA THR A 325 -5.27 36.18 12.04
C THR A 325 -5.72 36.35 13.50
N TYR A 326 -4.86 36.84 14.37
CA TYR A 326 -5.09 36.83 15.82
C TYR A 326 -5.31 38.18 16.44
N LYS A 327 -5.00 39.26 15.70
CA LYS A 327 -5.09 40.63 16.20
C LYS A 327 -5.85 41.49 15.18
N ARG A 328 -6.41 42.61 15.63
CA ARG A 328 -7.01 43.62 14.75
C ARG A 328 -5.93 44.49 14.09
N GLU A 329 -4.87 43.83 13.69
CA GLU A 329 -3.73 44.48 13.05
C GLU A 329 -3.77 44.21 11.53
N ARG A 330 -3.40 45.22 10.76
CA ARG A 330 -3.28 45.12 9.32
C ARG A 330 -1.90 45.64 8.94
N ILE A 331 -1.27 44.99 7.97
CA ILE A 331 0.06 45.40 7.52
C ILE A 331 -0.03 45.70 6.02
N GLU A 332 0.31 46.90 5.66
CA GLU A 332 0.43 47.32 4.27
C GLU A 332 1.90 47.37 3.90
N LEU A 333 2.22 46.77 2.76
CA LEU A 333 3.55 46.70 2.17
C LEU A 333 3.48 47.40 0.80
N SER A 334 4.31 48.38 0.58
CA SER A 334 4.44 49.04 -0.73
C SER A 334 5.89 49.01 -1.18
N GLY A 335 6.12 49.07 -2.49
CA GLY A 335 7.46 48.95 -3.07
C GLY A 335 7.92 47.48 -3.13
N LEU A 336 7.04 46.62 -3.60
CA LEU A 336 7.36 45.18 -3.80
C LEU A 336 7.56 44.89 -5.30
N GLU A 337 8.47 43.99 -5.58
CA GLU A 337 8.75 43.51 -6.94
C GLU A 337 8.73 41.98 -6.96
N VAL A 338 8.14 41.43 -7.99
CA VAL A 338 8.23 39.99 -8.27
C VAL A 338 9.46 39.75 -9.14
N ARG A 339 10.45 39.02 -8.62
CA ARG A 339 11.64 38.66 -9.36
C ARG A 339 12.02 37.21 -9.11
N ASP A 340 12.14 36.45 -10.17
CA ASP A 340 12.48 35.02 -10.13
C ASP A 340 11.55 34.21 -9.21
N GLY A 341 10.25 34.52 -9.25
CA GLY A 341 9.24 33.85 -8.44
C GLY A 341 9.33 34.13 -6.94
N LYS A 342 9.93 35.25 -6.54
CA LYS A 342 10.01 35.70 -5.15
C LYS A 342 9.46 37.11 -5.01
N LEU A 343 8.85 37.37 -3.87
CA LEU A 343 8.41 38.73 -3.51
C LEU A 343 9.57 39.41 -2.77
N LEU A 344 10.13 40.40 -3.38
CA LEU A 344 11.28 41.14 -2.85
C LEU A 344 10.91 42.61 -2.65
N GLY A 345 11.36 43.16 -1.54
CA GLY A 345 11.24 44.62 -1.31
C GLY A 345 12.23 45.38 -2.16
N THR A 346 11.78 46.49 -2.77
CA THR A 346 12.67 47.46 -3.43
C THR A 346 13.37 48.30 -2.35
N PRO A 347 14.45 49.01 -2.69
CA PRO A 347 15.11 49.92 -1.70
C PRO A 347 14.22 51.02 -1.15
N GLU A 348 13.09 51.28 -1.79
CA GLU A 348 12.11 52.29 -1.35
C GLU A 348 10.88 51.64 -0.66
N MET A 349 10.99 50.39 -0.25
CA MET A 349 9.90 49.68 0.39
C MET A 349 9.49 50.31 1.71
N THR A 350 8.17 50.55 1.87
CA THR A 350 7.62 51.03 3.14
C THR A 350 6.68 50.01 3.75
N LEU A 351 6.72 49.97 5.07
CA LEU A 351 5.91 49.10 5.92
C LEU A 351 5.03 49.97 6.79
N LEU A 352 3.71 49.73 6.74
CA LEU A 352 2.75 50.41 7.60
C LEU A 352 1.99 49.36 8.39
N GLN A 353 1.93 49.57 9.70
CA GLN A 353 1.12 48.74 10.60
C GLN A 353 -0.06 49.55 11.11
N PHE A 354 -1.26 48.99 10.96
CA PHE A 354 -2.51 49.61 11.42
C PHE A 354 -3.09 48.80 12.57
N GLU A 355 -3.78 49.47 13.49
CA GLU A 355 -4.62 48.87 14.54
C GLU A 355 -5.95 49.60 14.51
N ASP A 356 -7.07 48.88 14.35
CA ASP A 356 -8.42 49.44 14.23
C ASP A 356 -8.48 50.62 13.18
N GLU A 357 -7.84 50.43 12.03
CA GLU A 357 -7.77 51.40 10.90
C GLU A 357 -6.89 52.64 11.13
N GLU A 358 -6.27 52.81 12.30
CA GLU A 358 -5.29 53.87 12.53
C GLU A 358 -3.87 53.34 12.33
N ALA A 359 -3.05 54.10 11.60
CA ALA A 359 -1.65 53.77 11.41
C ALA A 359 -0.89 53.97 12.73
N ILE A 360 -0.34 52.89 13.26
CA ILE A 360 0.36 52.90 14.55
C ILE A 360 1.88 52.86 14.42
N ARG A 361 2.39 52.36 13.27
CA ARG A 361 3.85 52.22 13.07
C ARG A 361 4.17 52.32 11.59
N ARG A 362 5.27 52.99 11.30
CA ARG A 362 5.83 53.13 9.96
C ARG A 362 7.31 52.74 9.99
N ALA A 363 7.76 52.09 8.92
CA ALA A 363 9.17 51.75 8.75
C ALA A 363 9.53 51.74 7.27
N SER A 364 10.77 52.00 6.96
CA SER A 364 11.35 51.70 5.66
C SER A 364 12.19 50.43 5.80
N ALA A 365 12.05 49.48 4.88
CA ALA A 365 12.74 48.22 5.01
C ALA A 365 13.95 48.13 4.08
N GLU A 366 15.09 47.80 4.64
CA GLU A 366 16.30 47.48 3.86
C GLU A 366 16.14 46.16 3.09
N SER A 367 15.40 45.22 3.69
CA SER A 367 15.09 43.95 3.06
C SER A 367 13.81 43.35 3.66
N ALA A 368 12.99 42.74 2.84
CA ALA A 368 11.83 42.01 3.30
C ALA A 368 11.59 40.77 2.43
N THR A 369 11.15 39.73 3.06
CA THR A 369 10.74 38.49 2.40
C THR A 369 9.39 38.03 2.95
N ILE A 370 8.53 37.57 2.06
CA ILE A 370 7.23 37.02 2.42
C ILE A 370 7.29 35.50 2.18
N GLU A 371 7.17 34.73 3.25
CA GLU A 371 7.18 33.28 3.21
C GLU A 371 5.74 32.76 3.36
N ILE A 372 5.36 31.80 2.54
CA ILE A 372 4.07 31.10 2.67
C ILE A 372 4.24 29.99 3.72
N ASP A 373 3.41 30.02 4.75
CA ASP A 373 3.42 29.00 5.80
C ASP A 373 2.87 27.66 5.26
N PRO A 374 3.18 26.54 5.91
CA PRO A 374 2.66 25.22 5.48
C PRO A 374 1.13 25.20 5.36
N VAL A 375 0.62 24.86 4.18
CA VAL A 375 -0.82 24.88 3.89
C VAL A 375 -1.54 23.73 4.59
N VAL A 376 -2.59 24.07 5.34
CA VAL A 376 -3.52 23.10 5.96
C VAL A 376 -4.86 23.22 5.22
N LEU A 377 -5.34 22.14 4.62
CA LEU A 377 -6.62 22.14 3.92
C LEU A 377 -7.77 22.47 4.89
N GLY A 378 -8.65 23.34 4.42
CA GLY A 378 -9.74 23.84 5.25
C GLY A 378 -9.43 25.09 6.03
N SER A 379 -8.14 25.47 6.13
CA SER A 379 -7.71 26.72 6.79
C SER A 379 -7.22 27.73 5.76
N PRO A 380 -7.34 29.04 6.04
CA PRO A 380 -6.72 30.06 5.18
C PRO A 380 -5.20 29.85 5.12
N VAL A 381 -4.61 30.13 3.96
CA VAL A 381 -3.15 30.15 3.82
C VAL A 381 -2.64 31.33 4.63
N THR A 382 -1.63 31.11 5.46
CA THR A 382 -1.00 32.17 6.24
C THR A 382 0.39 32.47 5.70
N PHE A 383 0.85 33.67 6.02
CA PHE A 383 2.14 34.17 5.60
C PHE A 383 2.96 34.62 6.79
N THR A 384 4.27 34.50 6.66
CA THR A 384 5.24 35.07 7.59
C THR A 384 6.00 36.15 6.87
N LEU A 385 5.88 37.40 7.35
CA LEU A 385 6.69 38.52 6.89
C LEU A 385 7.97 38.56 7.74
N ALA A 386 9.11 38.48 7.09
CA ALA A 386 10.41 38.73 7.70
C ALA A 386 10.96 40.04 7.08
N ALA A 387 11.09 41.07 7.89
CA ALA A 387 11.55 42.40 7.43
C ALA A 387 12.63 42.92 8.40
N ARG A 388 13.64 43.59 7.83
CA ARG A 388 14.67 44.26 8.59
C ARG A 388 14.54 45.77 8.32
N SER A 389 14.38 46.53 9.40
CA SER A 389 14.31 47.99 9.38
C SER A 389 14.97 48.52 10.65
N ASP A 390 15.76 49.57 10.48
CA ASP A 390 16.43 50.30 11.56
C ASP A 390 15.81 51.68 11.78
N ASP A 391 14.81 52.09 10.96
CA ASP A 391 14.18 53.41 10.99
C ASP A 391 12.68 53.38 11.35
N ALA A 392 12.25 52.40 12.12
CA ALA A 392 10.84 52.29 12.50
C ALA A 392 10.41 53.39 13.48
N VAL A 393 9.24 54.00 13.22
CA VAL A 393 8.68 55.09 13.99
C VAL A 393 7.29 54.73 14.51
N ASP A 394 7.02 55.00 15.78
CA ASP A 394 5.69 54.85 16.41
C ASP A 394 4.89 56.14 16.14
N LEU A 395 3.67 55.97 15.64
CA LEU A 395 2.79 57.09 15.25
C LEU A 395 1.65 57.32 16.25
N ARG A 396 1.60 56.61 17.37
CA ARG A 396 0.50 56.68 18.35
C ARG A 396 0.48 57.93 19.21
N GLY A 397 1.48 58.81 19.11
CA GLY A 397 1.59 60.00 19.95
C GLY A 397 1.70 61.32 19.18
N SER A 398 1.84 62.42 19.90
CA SER A 398 2.00 63.74 19.31
C SER A 398 3.39 64.03 18.72
N GLY A 399 4.25 63.01 18.67
CA GLY A 399 5.59 63.11 18.08
C GLY A 399 6.04 61.73 17.58
N GLU A 400 6.88 61.72 16.56
CA GLU A 400 7.48 60.51 16.01
C GLU A 400 8.53 59.98 16.98
N LEU A 401 8.27 58.82 17.59
CA LEU A 401 9.18 58.14 18.52
C LEU A 401 9.85 56.97 17.80
N GLU A 402 11.16 56.95 17.82
CA GLU A 402 11.91 55.80 17.30
C GLU A 402 11.49 54.52 18.02
N THR A 403 11.21 53.49 17.26
CA THR A 403 10.80 52.18 17.75
C THR A 403 11.50 51.08 16.93
N ARG A 404 11.20 49.84 17.24
CA ARG A 404 11.78 48.72 16.50
C ARG A 404 10.70 47.98 15.74
N TRP A 405 10.92 47.72 14.46
CA TRP A 405 10.04 46.87 13.67
C TRP A 405 10.25 45.40 14.10
N PRO A 406 9.16 44.62 14.29
CA PRO A 406 9.31 43.18 14.57
C PRO A 406 10.01 42.48 13.41
N ALA A 407 11.10 41.74 13.70
CA ALA A 407 11.90 41.07 12.68
C ALA A 407 11.10 39.99 11.92
N ARG A 408 10.07 39.42 12.56
CA ARG A 408 9.14 38.46 11.93
C ARG A 408 7.73 38.67 12.46
N ILE A 409 6.78 38.73 11.54
CA ILE A 409 5.34 38.77 11.84
C ILE A 409 4.70 37.57 11.17
N ARG A 410 4.05 36.73 11.97
CA ARG A 410 3.49 35.44 11.53
C ARG A 410 1.98 35.48 11.46
N SER A 411 1.39 34.47 10.80
CA SER A 411 -0.05 34.24 10.73
C SER A 411 -0.80 35.40 10.09
N LEU A 412 -0.21 35.98 9.06
CA LEU A 412 -0.84 36.97 8.23
C LEU A 412 -1.73 36.30 7.19
N THR A 413 -2.88 36.86 6.88
CA THR A 413 -3.80 36.37 5.84
C THR A 413 -4.01 37.43 4.79
N HIS A 414 -4.44 37.05 3.60
CA HIS A 414 -4.66 37.93 2.47
C HIS A 414 -6.01 37.67 1.80
N PRO A 415 -6.74 38.67 1.31
CA PRO A 415 -8.01 38.46 0.60
C PRO A 415 -7.93 37.54 -0.63
N CYS A 416 -6.79 37.45 -1.31
CA CYS A 416 -6.53 36.51 -2.40
C CYS A 416 -6.73 35.06 -2.01
N ASN A 417 -6.94 34.77 -0.73
CA ASN A 417 -7.20 33.45 -0.19
C ASN A 417 -8.60 32.91 -0.53
N ALA A 418 -9.37 33.64 -1.38
CA ALA A 418 -10.66 33.18 -1.88
C ALA A 418 -10.48 31.86 -2.68
N ARG A 419 -11.15 30.81 -2.24
CA ARG A 419 -10.92 29.43 -2.72
C ARG A 419 -11.77 29.09 -3.92
N GLN A 420 -11.16 28.46 -4.92
CA GLN A 420 -11.90 27.63 -5.84
C GLN A 420 -12.17 26.27 -5.16
N ASP A 421 -13.46 25.92 -5.00
CA ASP A 421 -13.82 24.62 -4.45
C ASP A 421 -13.60 23.53 -5.50
N ARG A 422 -12.53 22.76 -5.32
CA ARG A 422 -12.16 21.64 -6.18
C ARG A 422 -12.54 20.28 -5.56
N SER A 423 -13.43 20.28 -4.55
CA SER A 423 -13.80 19.04 -3.83
C SER A 423 -14.42 17.98 -4.75
N GLY A 424 -15.28 18.41 -5.69
CA GLY A 424 -15.97 17.54 -6.63
C GLY A 424 -15.23 17.26 -7.94
N THR A 425 -14.03 17.78 -8.15
CA THR A 425 -13.30 17.63 -9.42
C THR A 425 -12.83 16.19 -9.63
N SER A 426 -13.01 15.65 -10.84
CA SER A 426 -12.51 14.30 -11.18
C SER A 426 -10.98 14.26 -11.21
N ASN A 427 -10.38 13.06 -11.11
CA ASN A 427 -8.93 12.91 -11.23
C ASN A 427 -8.40 13.40 -12.58
N GLU A 428 -9.13 13.09 -13.64
CA GLU A 428 -8.75 13.48 -15.00
C GLU A 428 -8.74 15.01 -15.17
N ASP A 429 -9.75 15.69 -14.63
CA ASP A 429 -9.86 17.15 -14.70
C ASP A 429 -8.77 17.81 -13.84
N LEU A 430 -8.54 17.27 -12.63
CA LEU A 430 -7.51 17.77 -11.72
C LEU A 430 -6.11 17.65 -12.36
N ILE A 431 -5.81 16.51 -12.97
CA ILE A 431 -4.55 16.27 -13.68
C ILE A 431 -4.43 17.21 -14.89
N ARG A 432 -5.51 17.36 -15.67
CA ARG A 432 -5.52 18.25 -16.85
C ARG A 432 -5.27 19.69 -16.45
N GLU A 433 -5.98 20.20 -15.43
CA GLU A 433 -5.80 21.56 -14.89
C GLU A 433 -4.35 21.75 -14.42
N SER A 434 -3.83 20.78 -13.64
CA SER A 434 -2.45 20.83 -13.12
C SER A 434 -1.41 20.92 -14.24
N ARG A 435 -1.59 20.12 -15.29
CA ARG A 435 -0.69 20.13 -16.46
C ARG A 435 -0.75 21.46 -17.21
N THR A 436 -1.94 22.05 -17.31
CA THR A 436 -2.12 23.37 -17.97
C THR A 436 -1.35 24.46 -17.22
N ILE A 437 -1.43 24.46 -15.89
CA ILE A 437 -0.71 25.41 -15.03
C ILE A 437 0.81 25.22 -15.17
N LEU A 438 1.28 23.97 -15.14
CA LEU A 438 2.72 23.67 -15.29
C LEU A 438 3.27 24.01 -16.69
N ALA A 439 2.42 24.00 -17.71
CA ALA A 439 2.79 24.34 -19.09
C ALA A 439 2.77 25.85 -19.35
N ALA A 440 2.11 26.64 -18.50
CA ALA A 440 2.08 28.09 -18.63
C ALA A 440 3.46 28.67 -18.31
N GLU A 441 3.95 29.58 -19.17
CA GLU A 441 5.24 30.24 -18.99
C GLU A 441 5.17 31.39 -17.94
N ALA A 442 4.47 31.14 -16.83
CA ALA A 442 4.36 32.10 -15.73
C ALA A 442 5.57 31.99 -14.79
N SER A 443 5.96 33.09 -14.20
CA SER A 443 7.13 33.20 -13.31
C SER A 443 6.77 32.76 -11.89
N TYR A 444 6.46 31.46 -11.73
CA TYR A 444 6.18 30.89 -10.41
C TYR A 444 7.48 30.59 -9.65
N PRO A 445 7.43 30.58 -8.29
CA PRO A 445 8.59 30.16 -7.50
C PRO A 445 9.03 28.74 -7.85
N GLU A 446 10.31 28.57 -8.18
CA GLU A 446 10.87 27.28 -8.59
C GLU A 446 10.60 26.14 -7.58
N PRO A 447 10.73 26.34 -6.25
CA PRO A 447 10.39 25.30 -5.28
C PRO A 447 8.92 24.86 -5.36
N LEU A 448 8.01 25.79 -5.62
CA LEU A 448 6.58 25.49 -5.76
C LEU A 448 6.33 24.63 -7.00
N VAL A 449 6.92 24.99 -8.14
CA VAL A 449 6.82 24.25 -9.41
C VAL A 449 7.37 22.82 -9.26
N ARG A 450 8.55 22.67 -8.64
CA ARG A 450 9.18 21.36 -8.42
C ARG A 450 8.33 20.46 -7.52
N GLN A 451 7.82 20.99 -6.41
CA GLN A 451 6.95 20.25 -5.51
C GLN A 451 5.64 19.85 -6.19
N PHE A 452 5.01 20.77 -6.91
CA PHE A 452 3.77 20.52 -7.65
C PHE A 452 3.94 19.41 -8.71
N SER A 453 5.03 19.48 -9.48
CA SER A 453 5.35 18.46 -10.49
C SER A 453 5.51 17.08 -9.87
N ARG A 454 6.06 17.01 -8.65
CA ARG A 454 6.21 15.76 -7.90
C ARG A 454 4.84 15.26 -7.40
N ASP A 455 4.04 16.12 -6.77
CA ASP A 455 2.73 15.77 -6.25
C ASP A 455 1.81 15.31 -7.38
N LEU A 456 1.87 15.96 -8.53
CA LEU A 456 1.12 15.57 -9.74
C LEU A 456 1.55 14.20 -10.26
N ARG A 457 2.85 13.96 -10.38
CA ARG A 457 3.37 12.62 -10.79
C ARG A 457 2.91 11.53 -9.82
N MET A 458 2.94 11.82 -8.53
CA MET A 458 2.45 10.85 -7.51
C MET A 458 0.97 10.55 -7.70
N LEU A 459 0.14 11.57 -7.94
CA LEU A 459 -1.29 11.37 -8.22
C LEU A 459 -1.51 10.52 -9.48
N GLU A 460 -0.83 10.85 -10.57
CA GLU A 460 -0.91 10.10 -11.84
C GLU A 460 -0.54 8.62 -11.65
N LEU A 461 0.55 8.39 -10.97
CA LEU A 461 0.98 7.03 -10.65
C LEU A 461 -0.01 6.27 -9.77
N UNK A 462 -0.58 6.93 -8.75
CA UNK A 462 -1.37 6.42 -7.99
C UNK A 462 -2.52 6.05 -8.61
N VAL A 463 -3.14 6.80 -9.28
CA VAL A 463 -4.39 6.52 -10.02
C VAL A 463 -4.24 5.35 -11.02
N ARG A 464 -3.21 5.39 -11.82
CA ARG A 464 -2.91 4.33 -12.79
C ARG A 464 -2.61 2.98 -12.11
N ASN A 465 -1.72 2.98 -11.14
CA ASN A 465 -1.22 1.74 -10.54
C ASN A 465 -2.29 1.04 -9.69
N ILE A 466 -3.14 1.78 -8.97
CA ILE A 466 -4.19 1.17 -8.14
C ILE A 466 -5.18 0.40 -9.02
N GLY A 467 -5.56 0.95 -10.16
CA GLY A 467 -6.46 0.27 -11.11
C GLY A 467 -5.87 -1.04 -11.61
N LEU A 468 -4.60 -1.01 -12.01
CA LEU A 468 -3.88 -2.21 -12.50
C LEU A 468 -3.70 -3.25 -11.39
N GLU A 469 -3.35 -2.81 -10.18
CA GLU A 469 -3.15 -3.73 -9.06
C GLU A 469 -4.45 -4.41 -8.64
N VAL A 470 -5.57 -3.69 -8.62
CA VAL A 470 -6.90 -4.27 -8.33
C VAL A 470 -7.24 -5.35 -9.37
N ILE A 471 -7.06 -5.04 -10.68
CA ILE A 471 -7.30 -6.02 -11.76
C ILE A 471 -6.40 -7.24 -11.58
N ALA A 472 -5.11 -7.02 -11.33
CA ALA A 472 -4.12 -8.09 -11.12
C ALA A 472 -4.54 -9.03 -9.97
N ARG A 473 -5.01 -8.47 -8.85
CA ARG A 473 -5.48 -9.25 -7.69
C ARG A 473 -6.71 -10.09 -8.03
N ILE A 474 -7.70 -9.49 -8.70
CA ILE A 474 -8.94 -10.19 -9.10
C ILE A 474 -8.60 -11.34 -10.06
N VAL A 475 -7.76 -11.11 -11.05
CA VAL A 475 -7.31 -12.11 -12.03
C VAL A 475 -6.58 -13.27 -11.32
N HIS A 476 -5.59 -12.95 -10.49
CA HIS A 476 -4.82 -13.93 -9.71
C HIS A 476 -5.75 -14.82 -8.88
N ARG A 477 -6.63 -14.21 -8.06
CA ARG A 477 -7.54 -14.91 -7.15
C ARG A 477 -8.54 -15.79 -7.90
N SER A 478 -9.04 -15.32 -9.05
CA SER A 478 -9.98 -16.06 -9.89
C SER A 478 -9.31 -17.28 -10.53
N ALA A 479 -8.13 -17.11 -11.11
CA ALA A 479 -7.37 -18.21 -11.72
C ALA A 479 -6.98 -19.27 -10.66
N GLN A 480 -6.47 -18.83 -9.51
CA GLN A 480 -6.06 -19.70 -8.42
C GLN A 480 -7.21 -20.51 -7.82
N SER A 481 -8.43 -19.95 -7.80
CA SER A 481 -9.62 -20.66 -7.31
C SER A 481 -9.95 -21.91 -8.14
N MET A 482 -9.66 -21.88 -9.44
CA MET A 482 -9.93 -23.00 -10.37
C MET A 482 -8.89 -24.10 -10.28
N THR A 483 -7.65 -23.77 -9.88
CA THR A 483 -6.53 -24.72 -9.85
C THR A 483 -6.82 -25.97 -9.01
N GLY A 484 -7.52 -25.84 -7.88
CA GLY A 484 -7.88 -26.97 -7.01
C GLY A 484 -8.71 -28.03 -7.72
N PHE A 485 -9.71 -27.62 -8.48
CA PHE A 485 -10.54 -28.53 -9.31
C PHE A 485 -9.70 -29.24 -10.37
N LEU A 486 -8.89 -28.46 -11.08
CA LEU A 486 -8.09 -28.97 -12.21
C LEU A 486 -7.05 -30.00 -11.72
N LEU A 487 -6.38 -29.72 -10.59
CA LEU A 487 -5.40 -30.65 -10.01
C LEU A 487 -6.05 -31.92 -9.50
N LEU A 488 -7.21 -31.83 -8.85
CA LEU A 488 -7.95 -32.98 -8.37
C LEU A 488 -8.34 -33.87 -9.56
N MET A 489 -8.89 -33.29 -10.62
CA MET A 489 -9.29 -34.00 -11.84
C MET A 489 -8.09 -34.59 -12.58
N LEU A 490 -6.99 -33.82 -12.69
CA LEU A 490 -5.76 -34.28 -13.35
C LEU A 490 -5.18 -35.50 -12.61
N GLY A 491 -5.10 -35.41 -11.27
CA GLY A 491 -4.64 -36.50 -10.42
C GLY A 491 -5.48 -37.77 -10.61
N ALA A 492 -6.80 -37.62 -10.59
CA ALA A 492 -7.75 -38.73 -10.77
C ALA A 492 -7.60 -39.41 -12.14
N VAL A 493 -7.53 -38.63 -13.21
CA VAL A 493 -7.49 -39.16 -14.61
C VAL A 493 -6.11 -39.84 -14.89
N LEU A 494 -5.01 -39.21 -14.44
CA LEU A 494 -3.66 -39.77 -14.61
C LEU A 494 -3.50 -41.05 -13.79
N ALA A 495 -4.05 -41.12 -12.59
CA ALA A 495 -3.98 -42.31 -11.71
C ALA A 495 -4.60 -43.55 -12.39
N VAL A 496 -5.76 -43.38 -13.02
CA VAL A 496 -6.44 -44.47 -13.75
C VAL A 496 -5.67 -44.84 -15.01
N ARG A 497 -5.12 -43.84 -15.74
CA ARG A 497 -4.39 -44.08 -17.00
C ARG A 497 -3.07 -44.80 -16.80
N TYR A 498 -2.36 -44.49 -15.72
CA TYR A 498 -1.03 -45.04 -15.41
C TYR A 498 -1.05 -45.95 -14.19
N ARG A 499 -2.09 -46.80 -14.09
CA ARG A 499 -2.29 -47.72 -12.94
C ARG A 499 -1.10 -48.66 -12.66
N SER A 500 -0.30 -48.99 -13.68
CA SER A 500 0.88 -49.86 -13.54
C SER A 500 2.13 -49.14 -13.01
N ALA A 501 2.12 -47.81 -12.99
CA ALA A 501 3.23 -47.04 -12.44
C ALA A 501 3.10 -46.90 -10.92
N MET A 502 4.16 -46.49 -10.23
CA MET A 502 4.07 -46.17 -8.79
C MET A 502 3.20 -44.93 -8.55
N PRO A 503 2.39 -44.88 -7.47
CA PRO A 503 1.54 -43.71 -7.18
C PRO A 503 2.30 -42.42 -7.12
N LEU A 504 3.50 -42.42 -6.54
CA LEU A 504 4.35 -41.24 -6.44
C LEU A 504 4.80 -40.72 -7.81
N THR A 505 5.10 -41.61 -8.75
CA THR A 505 5.47 -41.27 -10.14
C THR A 505 4.29 -40.59 -10.86
N VAL A 506 3.08 -41.11 -10.66
CA VAL A 506 1.84 -40.54 -11.23
C VAL A 506 1.58 -39.13 -10.66
N TYR A 507 1.77 -39.01 -9.33
CA TYR A 507 1.62 -37.71 -8.69
C TYR A 507 2.66 -36.70 -9.22
N LEU A 508 3.92 -37.11 -9.36
CA LEU A 508 4.98 -36.25 -9.90
C LEU A 508 4.64 -35.78 -11.33
N LEU A 509 4.03 -36.65 -12.13
CA LEU A 509 3.56 -36.33 -13.48
C LEU A 509 2.44 -35.27 -13.47
N ALA A 510 1.58 -35.29 -12.44
CA ALA A 510 0.54 -34.26 -12.24
C ALA A 510 1.11 -32.98 -11.64
N PHE A 511 2.13 -33.08 -10.78
CA PHE A 511 2.73 -31.98 -10.04
C PHE A 511 3.45 -30.97 -10.97
N LEU A 512 4.18 -31.45 -11.97
CA LEU A 512 4.96 -30.59 -12.86
C LEU A 512 4.09 -29.57 -13.63
N PRO A 513 3.00 -29.98 -14.31
CA PRO A 513 2.07 -29.02 -14.93
C PRO A 513 1.42 -28.07 -13.91
N SER A 514 1.21 -28.52 -12.67
CA SER A 514 0.63 -27.67 -11.60
C SER A 514 1.57 -26.53 -11.19
N VAL A 515 2.85 -26.81 -11.10
CA VAL A 515 3.86 -25.78 -10.81
C VAL A 515 3.92 -24.77 -11.95
N ILE A 516 3.86 -25.24 -13.20
CA ILE A 516 3.81 -24.36 -14.39
C ILE A 516 2.56 -23.46 -14.33
N ASP A 517 1.40 -24.02 -13.97
CA ASP A 517 0.15 -23.26 -13.80
C ASP A 517 0.33 -22.13 -12.77
N LEU A 518 0.89 -22.42 -11.58
CA LEU A 518 1.15 -21.41 -10.55
C LEU A 518 2.12 -20.32 -11.02
N LEU A 519 3.16 -20.69 -11.77
CA LEU A 519 4.11 -19.74 -12.34
C LEU A 519 3.42 -18.84 -13.38
N MET A 520 2.52 -19.40 -14.19
CA MET A 520 1.76 -18.65 -15.18
C MET A 520 0.76 -17.68 -14.51
N ILE A 521 0.08 -18.11 -13.43
CA ILE A 521 -0.80 -17.25 -12.63
C ILE A 521 0.00 -16.07 -12.04
N SER A 522 1.15 -16.36 -11.43
CA SER A 522 2.01 -15.33 -10.80
C SER A 522 2.63 -14.40 -11.85
N GLY A 523 3.10 -14.95 -12.96
CA GLY A 523 3.64 -14.17 -14.08
C GLY A 523 2.59 -13.26 -14.70
N GLY A 524 1.37 -13.78 -14.88
CA GLY A 524 0.22 -13.03 -15.38
C GLY A 524 -0.14 -11.86 -14.46
N GLU A 525 -0.17 -12.10 -13.14
CA GLU A 525 -0.38 -11.05 -12.13
C GLU A 525 0.65 -9.91 -12.28
N GLN A 526 1.93 -10.27 -12.36
CA GLN A 526 3.00 -9.27 -12.52
C GLN A 526 2.85 -8.48 -13.83
N MET A 527 2.54 -9.17 -14.93
CA MET A 527 2.34 -8.54 -16.23
C MET A 527 1.19 -7.51 -16.21
N VAL A 528 0.07 -7.86 -15.54
CA VAL A 528 -1.04 -6.91 -15.34
C VAL A 528 -0.58 -5.68 -14.55
N LYS A 529 0.18 -5.88 -13.47
CA LYS A 529 0.70 -4.78 -12.62
C LYS A 529 1.60 -3.82 -13.39
N TYR A 530 2.41 -4.34 -14.32
CA TYR A 530 3.36 -3.52 -15.08
C TYR A 530 2.74 -2.84 -16.31
N GLY A 531 1.43 -2.96 -16.49
CA GLY A 531 0.69 -2.15 -17.47
C GLY A 531 0.08 -2.89 -18.64
N ASP A 532 0.18 -4.23 -18.68
CA ASP A 532 -0.37 -5.05 -19.76
C ASP A 532 -1.52 -5.93 -19.28
N PRO A 533 -2.72 -5.36 -19.03
CA PRO A 533 -3.82 -6.11 -18.41
C PRO A 533 -4.38 -7.26 -19.27
N VAL A 534 -4.44 -7.10 -20.59
CA VAL A 534 -5.00 -8.12 -21.49
C VAL A 534 -4.03 -9.30 -21.63
N PRO A 535 -2.77 -9.13 -22.07
CA PRO A 535 -1.81 -10.25 -22.13
C PRO A 535 -1.60 -10.92 -20.78
N GLY A 536 -1.52 -10.14 -19.70
CA GLY A 536 -1.33 -10.67 -18.34
C GLY A 536 -2.50 -11.55 -17.90
N THR A 537 -3.75 -11.15 -18.22
CA THR A 537 -4.93 -11.98 -17.93
C THR A 537 -4.90 -13.28 -18.74
N ILE A 538 -4.57 -13.22 -20.03
CA ILE A 538 -4.44 -14.40 -20.89
C ILE A 538 -3.38 -15.35 -20.30
N LEU A 539 -2.22 -14.84 -19.92
CA LEU A 539 -1.14 -15.63 -19.33
C LEU A 539 -1.61 -16.28 -18.02
N ALA A 540 -2.30 -15.55 -17.13
CA ALA A 540 -2.78 -16.08 -15.84
C ALA A 540 -3.75 -17.27 -15.99
N PHE A 541 -4.59 -17.28 -17.03
CA PHE A 541 -5.54 -18.37 -17.28
C PHE A 541 -5.00 -19.46 -18.23
N SER A 542 -3.87 -19.23 -18.90
CA SER A 542 -3.31 -20.18 -19.88
C SER A 542 -2.83 -21.47 -19.21
N GLY A 543 -2.32 -21.41 -17.96
CA GLY A 543 -1.97 -22.58 -17.17
C GLY A 543 -3.19 -23.46 -16.90
N ASN A 544 -4.26 -22.84 -16.42
CA ASN A 544 -5.56 -23.52 -16.19
C ASN A 544 -6.07 -24.17 -17.48
N LEU A 545 -5.99 -23.50 -18.61
CA LEU A 545 -6.38 -24.02 -19.91
C LEU A 545 -5.51 -25.23 -20.32
N LEU A 546 -4.21 -25.16 -20.10
CA LEU A 546 -3.26 -26.25 -20.35
C LEU A 546 -3.67 -27.50 -19.52
N LEU A 547 -3.91 -27.32 -18.22
CA LEU A 547 -4.36 -28.41 -17.34
C LEU A 547 -5.67 -29.03 -17.86
N LEU A 548 -6.62 -28.20 -18.25
CA LEU A 548 -7.92 -28.66 -18.80
C LEU A 548 -7.72 -29.47 -20.09
N ILE A 549 -6.86 -29.02 -21.00
CA ILE A 549 -6.55 -29.73 -22.25
C ILE A 549 -5.96 -31.11 -21.95
N VAL A 550 -5.03 -31.20 -20.99
CA VAL A 550 -4.42 -32.49 -20.58
C VAL A 550 -5.47 -33.41 -19.98
N ILE A 551 -6.34 -32.91 -19.08
CA ILE A 551 -7.43 -33.68 -18.46
C ILE A 551 -8.37 -34.25 -19.52
N VAL A 552 -8.84 -33.40 -20.46
CA VAL A 552 -9.77 -33.80 -21.52
C VAL A 552 -9.09 -34.81 -22.48
N GLY A 553 -7.83 -34.56 -22.87
CA GLY A 553 -7.08 -35.43 -23.78
C GLY A 553 -6.85 -36.84 -23.21
N VAL A 554 -6.42 -36.93 -21.94
CA VAL A 554 -6.22 -38.23 -21.26
C VAL A 554 -7.57 -38.89 -20.99
N GLY A 555 -8.57 -38.16 -20.54
CA GLY A 555 -9.92 -38.67 -20.30
C GLY A 555 -10.58 -39.23 -21.57
N TRP A 556 -10.39 -38.55 -22.71
CA TRP A 556 -10.90 -39.02 -24.01
C TRP A 556 -10.25 -40.34 -24.43
N ARG A 557 -8.93 -40.46 -24.25
CA ARG A 557 -8.20 -41.72 -24.52
C ARG A 557 -8.69 -42.86 -23.64
N LEU A 558 -9.01 -42.57 -22.36
CA LEU A 558 -9.58 -43.59 -21.44
C LEU A 558 -10.97 -44.04 -21.86
N SER A 559 -11.79 -43.15 -22.43
CA SER A 559 -13.15 -43.50 -22.83
C SER A 559 -13.23 -44.26 -24.17
N ARG A 560 -12.13 -44.28 -24.96
CA ARG A 560 -12.04 -45.01 -26.24
C ARG A 560 -11.48 -46.44 -26.10
N ASN A 561 -10.71 -46.68 -25.06
CA ASN A 561 -10.18 -48.03 -24.75
C ASN A 561 -11.10 -48.76 -23.78
#